data_c579e8df46068be1de4655c0553cc585
#
_entry.id   c579e8df46068be1de4655c0553cc585
#
_cell.length_a   1.000
_cell.length_b   1.000
_cell.length_c   1.000
_cell.angle_alpha   90.00
_cell.angle_beta   90.00
_cell.angle_gamma   90.00
#
_symmetry.space_group_name_H-M   'P 1'
#
loop_
_entity.id
_entity.type
_entity.pdbx_description
1 polymer ?
#
loop_
_entity_poly.entity_id
_entity_poly.type
_entity_poly.pdbx_seq_one_letter_code
_entity_poly.pdbx_strand_id
1 'polypeptide(L)'
;MGHNRQDTIIPEEKVKRMAKGSAAASFRAPKGVPEYVPPLSAHFQAVRDTLAATIHKYGYSHIELPMFEETGLFARGVGESTDVVTKEMYTFEDRSGRSLTLRPEGTAGVMRSVIEHNLDRGQLPLKLTYAGPFFRYERPQAGRYRQLQQVGVEAIGVDDPALDAEVIAMADTALRTLGLRGYRLELTSLGDRTCRPAYREALQEFLFNLPLDEETRRRAEINPLRVLDDKRPEVREMTEDAPLMLNHLSDECKSHFESVLRILDTLRVEYTVNPRMVRGLSLIHISEPTRPERIS
;
A
#
# COMPACT_ATOMS: atom_id res chain seq x y z
N MET A 1 37.55 -23.14 -29.82
CA MET A 1 37.68 -21.92 -29.01
C MET A 1 36.87 -22.13 -27.76
N GLY A 2 37.59 -22.48 -26.68
CA GLY A 2 36.95 -22.84 -25.43
C GLY A 2 36.55 -21.60 -24.61
N HIS A 3 35.30 -21.50 -24.21
CA HIS A 3 34.85 -20.53 -23.24
C HIS A 3 35.01 -21.13 -21.84
N ASN A 4 35.99 -20.59 -21.15
CA ASN A 4 36.31 -20.90 -19.76
C ASN A 4 35.20 -20.33 -18.87
N ARG A 5 34.28 -21.19 -18.37
CA ARG A 5 33.37 -20.84 -17.31
C ARG A 5 34.15 -20.79 -16.00
N GLN A 6 34.52 -19.61 -15.55
CA GLN A 6 34.94 -19.42 -14.16
C GLN A 6 33.69 -19.39 -13.32
N ASP A 7 33.30 -20.57 -12.83
CA ASP A 7 32.35 -20.66 -11.68
C ASP A 7 33.04 -19.98 -10.49
N THR A 8 32.47 -18.84 -10.07
CA THR A 8 32.90 -18.13 -8.85
C THR A 8 32.42 -18.93 -7.66
N ILE A 9 33.05 -20.08 -7.44
CA ILE A 9 32.89 -20.86 -6.19
C ILE A 9 33.52 -20.00 -5.09
N ILE A 10 32.75 -19.68 -4.04
CA ILE A 10 33.29 -19.04 -2.85
C ILE A 10 34.49 -19.91 -2.41
N PRO A 11 35.71 -19.35 -2.30
CA PRO A 11 36.90 -20.14 -1.93
C PRO A 11 36.62 -20.93 -0.66
N GLU A 12 36.99 -22.22 -0.68
CA GLU A 12 36.77 -23.12 0.51
C GLU A 12 37.34 -22.56 1.80
N GLU A 13 38.43 -21.77 1.73
CA GLU A 13 38.95 -21.06 2.90
C GLU A 13 37.97 -20.03 3.49
N LYS A 14 37.19 -19.36 2.65
CA LYS A 14 36.16 -18.40 3.11
C LYS A 14 35.01 -19.14 3.75
N VAL A 15 34.63 -20.30 3.22
CA VAL A 15 33.62 -21.19 3.81
C VAL A 15 34.16 -21.79 5.13
N LYS A 16 35.41 -22.24 5.18
CA LYS A 16 36.06 -22.76 6.40
C LYS A 16 36.27 -21.66 7.48
N ARG A 17 36.53 -20.43 7.06
CA ARG A 17 36.64 -19.28 7.98
C ARG A 17 35.29 -18.87 8.57
N MET A 18 34.21 -18.96 7.78
CA MET A 18 32.83 -18.78 8.28
C MET A 18 32.42 -19.93 9.23
N ALA A 19 32.91 -21.15 9.02
CA ALA A 19 32.65 -22.30 9.88
C ALA A 19 33.51 -22.34 11.15
N LYS A 20 34.69 -21.69 11.19
CA LYS A 20 35.60 -21.65 12.35
C LYS A 20 35.41 -20.44 13.27
N GLY A 21 34.57 -19.48 12.92
CA GLY A 21 34.28 -18.29 13.72
C GLY A 21 33.11 -18.47 14.63
N SER A 22 33.33 -18.83 15.87
CA SER A 22 32.42 -18.84 17.04
C SER A 22 31.77 -20.18 17.36
N ALA A 23 31.76 -20.48 18.63
CA ALA A 23 30.87 -21.44 19.28
C ALA A 23 29.46 -21.27 18.78
N ALA A 24 28.88 -22.32 18.18
CA ALA A 24 27.55 -22.47 17.59
C ALA A 24 26.71 -21.18 17.55
N ALA A 25 26.96 -20.30 16.57
CA ALA A 25 26.04 -19.21 16.26
C ALA A 25 24.75 -19.88 15.80
N SER A 26 23.76 -19.97 16.69
CA SER A 26 22.45 -20.50 16.33
C SER A 26 21.84 -19.57 15.28
N PHE A 27 21.70 -20.04 14.05
CA PHE A 27 20.97 -19.32 13.02
C PHE A 27 19.55 -19.06 13.51
N ARG A 28 19.08 -17.85 13.35
CA ARG A 28 17.73 -17.43 13.70
C ARG A 28 17.13 -16.67 12.52
N ALA A 29 15.81 -16.65 12.44
CA ALA A 29 15.11 -15.82 11.48
C ALA A 29 15.56 -14.35 11.62
N PRO A 30 15.72 -13.62 10.51
CA PRO A 30 16.10 -12.21 10.55
C PRO A 30 15.09 -11.38 11.37
N LYS A 31 15.59 -10.35 12.05
CA LYS A 31 14.75 -9.49 12.87
C LYS A 31 13.64 -8.84 12.05
N GLY A 32 12.38 -9.04 12.46
CA GLY A 32 11.21 -8.51 11.78
C GLY A 32 10.71 -9.37 10.62
N VAL A 33 11.24 -10.58 10.46
CA VAL A 33 10.77 -11.58 9.50
C VAL A 33 10.12 -12.70 10.29
N PRO A 34 8.77 -12.72 10.42
CA PRO A 34 8.07 -13.72 11.21
C PRO A 34 8.05 -15.08 10.52
N GLU A 35 8.08 -16.14 11.33
CA GLU A 35 7.84 -17.51 10.92
C GLU A 35 6.53 -18.00 11.54
N TYR A 36 5.77 -18.75 10.77
CA TYR A 36 4.54 -19.39 11.23
C TYR A 36 4.74 -20.91 11.21
N VAL A 37 5.04 -21.48 12.37
CA VAL A 37 5.21 -22.92 12.54
C VAL A 37 3.94 -23.56 13.11
N PRO A 38 3.72 -24.88 12.96
CA PRO A 38 2.58 -25.55 13.57
C PRO A 38 2.51 -25.37 15.10
N PRO A 39 1.33 -25.15 15.70
CA PRO A 39 0.00 -25.12 15.04
C PRO A 39 -0.36 -23.76 14.40
N LEU A 40 0.41 -22.69 14.63
CA LEU A 40 0.09 -21.33 14.19
C LEU A 40 0.02 -21.21 12.65
N SER A 41 0.83 -21.97 11.92
CA SER A 41 0.82 -21.99 10.45
C SER A 41 -0.54 -22.40 9.87
N ALA A 42 -1.26 -23.31 10.53
CA ALA A 42 -2.61 -23.72 10.11
C ALA A 42 -3.62 -22.56 10.25
N HIS A 43 -3.55 -21.81 11.33
CA HIS A 43 -4.39 -20.62 11.53
C HIS A 43 -4.08 -19.54 10.49
N PHE A 44 -2.79 -19.31 10.24
CA PHE A 44 -2.34 -18.34 9.21
C PHE A 44 -2.90 -18.72 7.83
N GLN A 45 -2.79 -19.99 7.46
CA GLN A 45 -3.32 -20.49 6.19
C GLN A 45 -4.85 -20.33 6.13
N ALA A 46 -5.59 -20.71 7.18
CA ALA A 46 -7.04 -20.59 7.24
C ALA A 46 -7.51 -19.13 7.05
N VAL A 47 -6.83 -18.17 7.66
CA VAL A 47 -7.12 -16.72 7.47
C VAL A 47 -6.94 -16.33 6.01
N ARG A 48 -5.80 -16.67 5.40
CA ARG A 48 -5.52 -16.37 3.99
C ARG A 48 -6.54 -16.98 3.05
N ASP A 49 -6.86 -18.25 3.25
CA ASP A 49 -7.79 -19.00 2.39
C ASP A 49 -9.22 -18.47 2.53
N THR A 50 -9.64 -18.07 3.73
CA THR A 50 -10.94 -17.44 3.98
C THR A 50 -11.06 -16.09 3.27
N LEU A 51 -10.02 -15.24 3.34
CA LEU A 51 -9.97 -13.97 2.62
C LEU A 51 -10.06 -14.19 1.11
N ALA A 52 -9.23 -15.09 0.57
CA ALA A 52 -9.21 -15.40 -0.86
C ALA A 52 -10.57 -15.95 -1.33
N ALA A 53 -11.17 -16.91 -0.60
CA ALA A 53 -12.46 -17.46 -0.94
C ALA A 53 -13.59 -16.40 -0.91
N THR A 54 -13.52 -15.44 0.01
CA THR A 54 -14.48 -14.33 0.05
C THR A 54 -14.33 -13.44 -1.17
N ILE A 55 -13.11 -13.03 -1.51
CA ILE A 55 -12.79 -12.16 -2.64
C ILE A 55 -13.21 -12.80 -3.97
N HIS A 56 -12.98 -14.09 -4.15
CA HIS A 56 -13.40 -14.81 -5.36
C HIS A 56 -14.92 -14.78 -5.61
N LYS A 57 -15.75 -14.72 -4.55
CA LYS A 57 -17.21 -14.57 -4.71
C LYS A 57 -17.62 -13.25 -5.35
N TYR A 58 -16.79 -12.24 -5.30
CA TYR A 58 -16.99 -10.94 -5.95
C TYR A 58 -16.42 -10.90 -7.39
N GLY A 59 -15.96 -12.03 -7.92
CA GLY A 59 -15.49 -12.14 -9.30
C GLY A 59 -14.04 -11.71 -9.53
N TYR A 60 -13.23 -11.57 -8.47
CA TYR A 60 -11.81 -11.27 -8.60
C TYR A 60 -11.01 -12.52 -8.97
N SER A 61 -10.22 -12.43 -10.01
CA SER A 61 -9.32 -13.49 -10.49
C SER A 61 -7.95 -13.36 -9.84
N HIS A 62 -7.34 -14.49 -9.52
CA HIS A 62 -6.00 -14.49 -8.93
C HIS A 62 -4.93 -14.07 -9.94
N ILE A 63 -3.99 -13.23 -9.47
CA ILE A 63 -2.74 -12.90 -10.17
C ILE A 63 -1.56 -13.23 -9.26
N GLU A 64 -0.57 -13.94 -9.78
CA GLU A 64 0.69 -14.20 -9.07
C GLU A 64 1.75 -13.20 -9.56
N LEU A 65 2.27 -12.42 -8.65
CA LEU A 65 3.24 -11.36 -8.93
C LEU A 65 4.66 -11.79 -8.55
N PRO A 66 5.70 -11.35 -9.28
CA PRO A 66 7.08 -11.52 -8.85
C PRO A 66 7.34 -10.97 -7.45
N MET A 67 8.25 -11.62 -6.70
CA MET A 67 8.67 -11.16 -5.38
C MET A 67 9.57 -9.92 -5.45
N PHE A 68 10.21 -9.68 -6.57
CA PHE A 68 11.06 -8.52 -6.84
C PHE A 68 10.84 -8.02 -8.26
N GLU A 69 10.99 -6.72 -8.43
CA GLU A 69 10.82 -6.00 -9.68
C GLU A 69 12.00 -5.05 -9.90
N GLU A 70 12.10 -4.42 -11.04
CA GLU A 70 13.04 -3.32 -11.26
C GLU A 70 12.71 -2.17 -10.31
N THR A 71 13.73 -1.61 -9.66
CA THR A 71 13.57 -0.54 -8.66
C THR A 71 12.79 0.66 -9.21
N GLY A 72 12.99 0.98 -10.48
CA GLY A 72 12.30 2.08 -11.17
C GLY A 72 10.78 1.95 -11.21
N LEU A 73 10.24 0.72 -11.16
CA LEU A 73 8.80 0.51 -11.11
C LEU A 73 8.18 1.13 -9.85
N PHE A 74 8.79 0.88 -8.70
CA PHE A 74 8.28 1.40 -7.42
C PHE A 74 8.55 2.90 -7.26
N ALA A 75 9.71 3.39 -7.68
CA ALA A 75 10.02 4.81 -7.66
C ALA A 75 9.00 5.62 -8.48
N ARG A 76 8.62 5.14 -9.65
CA ARG A 76 7.64 5.78 -10.52
C ARG A 76 6.20 5.62 -10.00
N GLY A 77 5.83 4.42 -9.51
CA GLY A 77 4.46 4.09 -9.11
C GLY A 77 4.06 4.69 -7.76
N VAL A 78 4.96 4.64 -6.77
CA VAL A 78 4.70 5.08 -5.39
C VAL A 78 5.05 6.57 -5.19
N GLY A 79 5.89 7.13 -6.06
CA GLY A 79 6.41 8.50 -6.00
C GLY A 79 7.77 8.58 -5.26
N GLU A 80 8.73 9.23 -5.90
CA GLU A 80 10.12 9.33 -5.44
C GLU A 80 10.27 9.96 -4.05
N SER A 81 9.32 10.80 -3.62
CA SER A 81 9.36 11.51 -2.35
C SER A 81 8.71 10.77 -1.18
N THR A 82 8.24 9.54 -1.38
CA THR A 82 7.58 8.78 -0.31
C THR A 82 8.58 8.08 0.59
N ASP A 83 8.22 7.91 1.88
CA ASP A 83 9.09 7.20 2.83
C ASP A 83 9.33 5.74 2.41
N VAL A 84 8.37 5.11 1.76
CA VAL A 84 8.50 3.75 1.23
C VAL A 84 9.65 3.67 0.23
N VAL A 85 9.69 4.59 -0.74
CA VAL A 85 10.74 4.63 -1.77
C VAL A 85 12.07 5.09 -1.20
N THR A 86 12.08 6.10 -0.33
CA THR A 86 13.33 6.72 0.14
C THR A 86 14.01 5.95 1.26
N LYS A 87 13.28 5.17 2.08
CA LYS A 87 13.81 4.61 3.34
C LYS A 87 13.47 3.14 3.60
N GLU A 88 12.43 2.61 2.96
CA GLU A 88 11.84 1.33 3.37
C GLU A 88 12.00 0.21 2.33
N MET A 89 12.56 0.48 1.16
CA MET A 89 12.78 -0.54 0.15
C MET A 89 14.00 -1.42 0.45
N TYR A 90 13.88 -2.71 0.18
CA TYR A 90 15.01 -3.65 0.09
C TYR A 90 15.49 -3.72 -1.34
N THR A 91 16.50 -2.93 -1.66
CA THR A 91 17.07 -2.84 -3.00
C THR A 91 18.43 -3.53 -3.07
N PHE A 92 18.70 -4.22 -4.16
CA PHE A 92 19.95 -4.92 -4.43
C PHE A 92 20.25 -4.93 -5.93
N GLU A 93 21.49 -5.17 -6.29
CA GLU A 93 21.90 -5.36 -7.67
C GLU A 93 22.00 -6.85 -8.01
N ASP A 94 21.51 -7.23 -9.18
CA ASP A 94 21.75 -8.58 -9.71
C ASP A 94 23.18 -8.70 -10.29
N ARG A 95 23.54 -9.90 -10.73
CA ARG A 95 24.88 -10.15 -11.32
C ARG A 95 25.15 -9.35 -12.61
N SER A 96 24.13 -8.81 -13.24
CA SER A 96 24.21 -7.99 -14.45
C SER A 96 24.20 -6.49 -14.16
N GLY A 97 24.21 -6.10 -12.87
CA GLY A 97 24.17 -4.69 -12.44
C GLY A 97 22.78 -4.04 -12.51
N ARG A 98 21.70 -4.83 -12.67
CA ARG A 98 20.35 -4.28 -12.64
C ARG A 98 19.90 -4.07 -11.20
N SER A 99 19.34 -2.89 -10.92
CA SER A 99 18.78 -2.57 -9.61
C SER A 99 17.39 -3.19 -9.46
N LEU A 100 17.27 -4.10 -8.50
CA LEU A 100 16.05 -4.83 -8.17
C LEU A 100 15.60 -4.52 -6.74
N THR A 101 14.30 -4.55 -6.50
CA THR A 101 13.71 -4.26 -5.20
C THR A 101 12.70 -5.35 -4.83
N LEU A 102 12.79 -5.88 -3.61
CA LEU A 102 11.73 -6.73 -3.06
C LEU A 102 10.45 -5.90 -2.95
N ARG A 103 9.35 -6.44 -3.47
CA ARG A 103 8.07 -5.71 -3.56
C ARG A 103 7.61 -5.16 -2.20
N PRO A 104 7.48 -3.84 -2.05
CA PRO A 104 6.98 -3.21 -0.81
C PRO A 104 5.45 -3.11 -0.78
N GLU A 105 4.80 -3.24 -1.94
CA GLU A 105 3.36 -3.19 -2.18
C GLU A 105 3.01 -3.96 -3.47
N GLY A 106 1.72 -4.18 -3.76
CA GLY A 106 1.30 -5.01 -4.88
C GLY A 106 0.80 -4.25 -6.10
N THR A 107 0.27 -3.05 -5.93
CA THR A 107 -0.43 -2.31 -6.99
C THR A 107 0.46 -2.01 -8.19
N ALA A 108 1.70 -1.55 -7.97
CA ALA A 108 2.64 -1.26 -9.05
C ALA A 108 2.95 -2.51 -9.88
N GLY A 109 3.16 -3.66 -9.24
CA GLY A 109 3.36 -4.95 -9.91
C GLY A 109 2.14 -5.40 -10.71
N VAL A 110 0.93 -5.22 -10.17
CA VAL A 110 -0.32 -5.51 -10.90
C VAL A 110 -0.42 -4.61 -12.12
N MET A 111 -0.23 -3.29 -11.99
CA MET A 111 -0.33 -2.35 -13.10
C MET A 111 0.69 -2.64 -14.21
N ARG A 112 1.95 -2.96 -13.84
CA ARG A 112 2.96 -3.39 -14.81
C ARG A 112 2.50 -4.65 -15.55
N SER A 113 1.99 -5.65 -14.83
CA SER A 113 1.51 -6.91 -15.42
C SER A 113 0.32 -6.69 -16.35
N VAL A 114 -0.63 -5.85 -15.96
CA VAL A 114 -1.81 -5.50 -16.79
C VAL A 114 -1.37 -4.87 -18.10
N ILE A 115 -0.43 -3.93 -18.06
CA ILE A 115 0.09 -3.24 -19.25
C ILE A 115 0.89 -4.21 -20.13
N GLU A 116 1.82 -4.97 -19.54
CA GLU A 116 2.69 -5.90 -20.26
C GLU A 116 1.92 -6.99 -21.02
N HIS A 117 0.86 -7.51 -20.38
CA HIS A 117 0.03 -8.58 -20.95
C HIS A 117 -1.24 -8.07 -21.65
N ASN A 118 -1.43 -6.74 -21.77
CA ASN A 118 -2.60 -6.11 -22.38
C ASN A 118 -3.94 -6.60 -21.79
N LEU A 119 -4.00 -6.81 -20.49
CA LEU A 119 -5.21 -7.31 -19.82
C LEU A 119 -6.33 -6.26 -19.79
N ASP A 120 -5.98 -4.98 -19.93
CA ASP A 120 -6.89 -3.83 -20.03
C ASP A 120 -7.70 -3.79 -21.34
N ARG A 121 -7.34 -4.61 -22.34
CA ARG A 121 -8.04 -4.70 -23.63
C ARG A 121 -9.23 -5.65 -23.60
N GLY A 122 -9.42 -6.37 -22.50
CA GLY A 122 -10.51 -7.31 -22.29
C GLY A 122 -11.78 -6.68 -21.73
N GLN A 123 -12.55 -7.49 -21.03
CA GLN A 123 -13.76 -7.05 -20.33
C GLN A 123 -13.37 -6.20 -19.12
N LEU A 124 -14.00 -5.03 -18.95
CA LEU A 124 -13.84 -4.13 -17.82
C LEU A 124 -15.11 -4.14 -16.95
N PRO A 125 -15.01 -3.91 -15.63
CA PRO A 125 -13.77 -3.74 -14.89
C PRO A 125 -12.92 -5.02 -14.84
N LEU A 126 -11.59 -4.86 -14.97
CA LEU A 126 -10.67 -5.95 -14.69
C LEU A 126 -10.51 -6.07 -13.17
N LYS A 127 -10.89 -7.23 -12.62
CA LYS A 127 -10.87 -7.49 -11.18
C LYS A 127 -9.80 -8.53 -10.84
N LEU A 128 -8.74 -8.11 -10.17
CA LEU A 128 -7.60 -8.96 -9.81
C LEU A 128 -7.39 -9.02 -8.30
N THR A 129 -6.93 -10.16 -7.80
CA THR A 129 -6.55 -10.35 -6.39
C THR A 129 -5.22 -11.06 -6.28
N TYR A 130 -4.46 -10.71 -5.28
CA TYR A 130 -3.19 -11.34 -4.95
C TYR A 130 -3.07 -11.59 -3.45
N ALA A 131 -2.26 -12.59 -3.07
CA ALA A 131 -1.95 -12.87 -1.67
C ALA A 131 -0.49 -13.30 -1.55
N GLY A 132 0.26 -12.71 -0.63
CA GLY A 132 1.65 -13.11 -0.44
C GLY A 132 2.46 -12.17 0.44
N PRO A 133 3.76 -12.44 0.59
CA PRO A 133 4.66 -11.61 1.37
C PRO A 133 5.05 -10.33 0.62
N PHE A 134 5.21 -9.26 1.41
CA PHE A 134 5.72 -7.95 1.01
C PHE A 134 6.81 -7.53 1.97
N PHE A 135 7.68 -6.61 1.57
CA PHE A 135 8.92 -6.33 2.29
C PHE A 135 9.12 -4.83 2.47
N ARG A 136 9.25 -4.39 3.75
CA ARG A 136 9.54 -2.99 4.09
C ARG A 136 10.59 -2.92 5.17
N TYR A 137 11.62 -2.11 4.98
CA TYR A 137 12.66 -1.91 5.97
C TYR A 137 12.19 -0.97 7.08
N GLU A 138 11.11 -1.36 7.75
CA GLU A 138 10.58 -0.62 8.89
C GLU A 138 11.31 -1.00 10.20
N ARG A 139 11.19 -0.11 11.20
CA ARG A 139 11.62 -0.44 12.56
C ARG A 139 10.63 -1.48 13.12
N PRO A 140 11.07 -2.72 13.39
CA PRO A 140 10.17 -3.76 13.89
C PRO A 140 9.57 -3.39 15.25
N GLN A 141 8.26 -3.50 15.34
CA GLN A 141 7.47 -3.33 16.57
C GLN A 141 6.22 -4.21 16.49
N ALA A 142 5.42 -4.24 17.56
CA ALA A 142 4.18 -4.99 17.55
C ALA A 142 3.28 -4.55 16.37
N GLY A 143 2.90 -5.51 15.51
CA GLY A 143 2.10 -5.26 14.32
C GLY A 143 2.84 -4.68 13.12
N ARG A 144 4.16 -4.39 13.23
CA ARG A 144 4.99 -3.94 12.11
C ARG A 144 6.17 -4.87 11.90
N TYR A 145 6.19 -5.50 10.76
CA TYR A 145 7.21 -6.47 10.37
C TYR A 145 7.93 -6.01 9.11
N ARG A 146 9.14 -6.51 8.90
CA ARG A 146 9.92 -6.29 7.68
C ARG A 146 9.47 -7.16 6.52
N GLN A 147 8.98 -8.35 6.85
CA GLN A 147 8.17 -9.17 5.94
C GLN A 147 6.75 -9.20 6.50
N LEU A 148 5.81 -8.70 5.72
CA LEU A 148 4.39 -8.67 6.05
C LEU A 148 3.60 -9.46 5.00
N GLN A 149 2.41 -9.91 5.35
CA GLN A 149 1.52 -10.57 4.42
C GLN A 149 0.41 -9.62 4.01
N GLN A 150 0.12 -9.57 2.73
CA GLN A 150 -1.03 -8.83 2.21
C GLN A 150 -1.91 -9.75 1.39
N VAL A 151 -3.22 -9.52 1.50
CA VAL A 151 -4.22 -9.92 0.53
C VAL A 151 -4.74 -8.63 -0.06
N GLY A 152 -4.58 -8.45 -1.36
CA GLY A 152 -4.96 -7.23 -2.06
C GLY A 152 -5.92 -7.50 -3.19
N VAL A 153 -6.67 -6.47 -3.56
CA VAL A 153 -7.57 -6.47 -4.72
C VAL A 153 -7.36 -5.21 -5.53
N GLU A 154 -7.42 -5.33 -6.83
CA GLU A 154 -7.35 -4.23 -7.78
C GLU A 154 -8.55 -4.32 -8.73
N ALA A 155 -9.33 -3.26 -8.80
CA ALA A 155 -10.43 -3.10 -9.74
C ALA A 155 -10.08 -1.98 -10.72
N ILE A 156 -9.90 -2.30 -11.98
CA ILE A 156 -9.23 -1.45 -12.96
C ILE A 156 -10.15 -1.18 -14.16
N GLY A 157 -10.12 0.06 -14.64
CA GLY A 157 -10.68 0.44 -15.93
C GLY A 157 -12.10 1.00 -15.94
N VAL A 158 -12.74 1.15 -14.77
CA VAL A 158 -14.07 1.75 -14.61
C VAL A 158 -14.06 2.71 -13.43
N ASP A 159 -14.59 3.90 -13.64
CA ASP A 159 -14.83 4.91 -12.60
C ASP A 159 -16.33 4.88 -12.25
N ASP A 160 -16.67 4.02 -11.29
CA ASP A 160 -18.06 3.81 -10.85
C ASP A 160 -18.10 3.70 -9.31
N PRO A 161 -18.94 4.52 -8.63
CA PRO A 161 -19.08 4.44 -7.17
C PRO A 161 -19.56 3.08 -6.66
N ALA A 162 -20.20 2.27 -7.51
CA ALA A 162 -20.58 0.91 -7.16
C ALA A 162 -19.35 0.00 -6.96
N LEU A 163 -18.26 0.26 -7.69
CA LEU A 163 -17.03 -0.50 -7.58
C LEU A 163 -16.31 -0.21 -6.26
N ASP A 164 -16.27 1.06 -5.86
CA ASP A 164 -15.73 1.45 -4.55
C ASP A 164 -16.55 0.84 -3.41
N ALA A 165 -17.87 0.94 -3.48
CA ALA A 165 -18.76 0.34 -2.50
C ALA A 165 -18.61 -1.19 -2.44
N GLU A 166 -18.41 -1.85 -3.58
CA GLU A 166 -18.15 -3.30 -3.64
C GLU A 166 -16.87 -3.67 -2.87
N VAL A 167 -15.77 -2.94 -3.11
CA VAL A 167 -14.49 -3.21 -2.43
C VAL A 167 -14.64 -3.03 -0.92
N ILE A 168 -15.34 -1.99 -0.48
CA ILE A 168 -15.60 -1.73 0.94
C ILE A 168 -16.47 -2.84 1.55
N ALA A 169 -17.58 -3.20 0.90
CA ALA A 169 -18.49 -4.25 1.36
C ALA A 169 -17.83 -5.62 1.37
N MET A 170 -16.96 -5.90 0.41
CA MET A 170 -16.16 -7.12 0.35
C MET A 170 -15.19 -7.21 1.52
N ALA A 171 -14.50 -6.12 1.85
CA ALA A 171 -13.61 -6.06 3.01
C ALA A 171 -14.36 -6.29 4.33
N ASP A 172 -15.51 -5.64 4.53
CA ASP A 172 -16.40 -5.85 5.68
C ASP A 172 -16.85 -7.33 5.77
N THR A 173 -17.30 -7.89 4.64
CA THR A 173 -17.72 -9.31 4.55
C THR A 173 -16.57 -10.26 4.91
N ALA A 174 -15.36 -10.00 4.44
CA ALA A 174 -14.19 -10.81 4.72
C ALA A 174 -13.84 -10.81 6.21
N LEU A 175 -13.85 -9.62 6.84
CA LEU A 175 -13.60 -9.49 8.28
C LEU A 175 -14.67 -10.19 9.12
N ARG A 176 -15.95 -10.06 8.75
CA ARG A 176 -17.07 -10.75 9.42
C ARG A 176 -16.97 -12.27 9.26
N THR A 177 -16.56 -12.76 8.09
CA THR A 177 -16.37 -14.17 7.83
C THR A 177 -15.24 -14.78 8.67
N LEU A 178 -14.19 -14.00 8.93
CA LEU A 178 -13.13 -14.37 9.88
C LEU A 178 -13.57 -14.35 11.35
N GLY A 179 -14.80 -13.94 11.64
CA GLY A 179 -15.33 -13.85 13.00
C GLY A 179 -14.97 -12.57 13.73
N LEU A 180 -14.36 -11.59 13.09
CA LEU A 180 -14.05 -10.31 13.69
C LEU A 180 -15.35 -9.56 14.03
N ARG A 181 -15.37 -8.97 15.22
CA ARG A 181 -16.47 -8.15 15.74
C ARG A 181 -15.86 -6.93 16.42
N GLY A 182 -16.64 -5.87 16.56
CA GLY A 182 -16.20 -4.70 17.29
C GLY A 182 -15.17 -3.83 16.58
N TYR A 183 -14.95 -4.01 15.27
CA TYR A 183 -14.21 -3.04 14.45
C TYR A 183 -15.13 -1.92 13.98
N ARG A 184 -14.56 -0.77 13.67
CA ARG A 184 -15.24 0.38 13.10
C ARG A 184 -14.73 0.65 11.70
N LEU A 185 -15.65 0.73 10.75
CA LEU A 185 -15.36 1.16 9.38
C LEU A 185 -15.49 2.68 9.31
N GLU A 186 -14.40 3.36 9.03
CA GLU A 186 -14.37 4.80 8.83
C GLU A 186 -14.11 5.13 7.37
N LEU A 187 -14.90 6.06 6.83
CA LEU A 187 -14.82 6.47 5.43
C LEU A 187 -14.55 7.97 5.32
N THR A 188 -13.83 8.35 4.29
CA THR A 188 -13.68 9.74 3.85
C THR A 188 -13.40 9.76 2.35
N SER A 189 -13.56 10.93 1.72
CA SER A 189 -13.08 11.16 0.37
C SER A 189 -11.79 11.97 0.39
N LEU A 190 -10.88 11.64 -0.50
CA LEU A 190 -9.61 12.36 -0.69
C LEU A 190 -9.67 13.34 -1.86
N GLY A 191 -10.84 13.45 -2.49
CA GLY A 191 -11.02 14.27 -3.67
C GLY A 191 -10.21 13.77 -4.88
N ASP A 192 -10.17 14.56 -5.92
CA ASP A 192 -9.48 14.31 -7.17
C ASP A 192 -8.35 15.31 -7.44
N ARG A 193 -7.81 15.28 -8.65
CA ARG A 193 -6.74 16.20 -9.08
C ARG A 193 -7.20 17.65 -9.20
N THR A 194 -8.49 17.89 -9.33
CA THR A 194 -9.06 19.23 -9.51
C THR A 194 -9.23 19.95 -8.19
N CYS A 195 -9.70 19.24 -7.14
CA CYS A 195 -10.01 19.84 -5.84
C CYS A 195 -8.85 19.76 -4.82
N ARG A 196 -7.94 18.77 -4.95
CA ARG A 196 -6.80 18.62 -4.02
C ARG A 196 -5.87 19.82 -3.95
N PRO A 197 -5.50 20.50 -5.06
CA PRO A 197 -4.61 21.68 -4.99
C PRO A 197 -5.19 22.79 -4.12
N ALA A 198 -6.45 23.17 -4.32
CA ALA A 198 -7.12 24.21 -3.53
C ALA A 198 -7.21 23.84 -2.04
N TYR A 199 -7.53 22.58 -1.74
CA TYR A 199 -7.50 22.10 -0.36
C TYR A 199 -6.10 22.16 0.27
N ARG A 200 -5.08 21.74 -0.47
CA ARG A 200 -3.70 21.80 0.00
C ARG A 200 -3.27 23.23 0.33
N GLU A 201 -3.61 24.18 -0.52
CA GLU A 201 -3.30 25.61 -0.33
C GLU A 201 -4.02 26.14 0.93
N ALA A 202 -5.31 25.90 1.07
CA ALA A 202 -6.08 26.31 2.25
C ALA A 202 -5.53 25.69 3.55
N LEU A 203 -5.13 24.42 3.49
CA LEU A 203 -4.53 23.74 4.64
C LEU A 203 -3.13 24.30 4.97
N GLN A 204 -2.30 24.59 3.98
CA GLN A 204 -0.99 25.21 4.20
C GLN A 204 -1.13 26.60 4.80
N GLU A 205 -2.03 27.42 4.28
CA GLU A 205 -2.31 28.75 4.82
C GLU A 205 -2.74 28.67 6.29
N PHE A 206 -3.68 27.77 6.61
CA PHE A 206 -4.11 27.52 7.98
C PHE A 206 -2.93 27.14 8.89
N LEU A 207 -2.12 26.16 8.48
CA LEU A 207 -0.99 25.65 9.27
C LEU A 207 0.10 26.70 9.49
N PHE A 208 0.37 27.58 8.52
CA PHE A 208 1.40 28.62 8.65
C PHE A 208 1.00 29.74 9.60
N ASN A 209 -0.29 29.90 9.89
CA ASN A 209 -0.81 30.82 10.89
C ASN A 209 -0.77 30.25 12.32
N LEU A 210 -0.43 28.96 12.49
CA LEU A 210 -0.28 28.33 13.80
C LEU A 210 1.14 28.50 14.36
N PRO A 211 1.32 28.50 15.69
CA PRO A 211 2.63 28.54 16.36
C PRO A 211 3.32 27.17 16.32
N LEU A 212 3.55 26.63 15.13
CA LEU A 212 4.19 25.34 14.94
C LEU A 212 5.69 25.42 15.20
N ASP A 213 6.27 24.34 15.77
CA ASP A 213 7.71 24.15 15.83
C ASP A 213 8.33 24.04 14.42
N GLU A 214 9.64 24.31 14.31
CA GLU A 214 10.35 24.36 13.03
C GLU A 214 10.25 23.05 12.23
N GLU A 215 10.31 21.90 12.92
CA GLU A 215 10.17 20.58 12.26
C GLU A 215 8.76 20.38 11.68
N THR A 216 7.74 20.74 12.45
CA THR A 216 6.35 20.63 12.01
C THR A 216 6.04 21.62 10.88
N ARG A 217 6.58 22.82 10.94
CA ARG A 217 6.46 23.83 9.87
C ARG A 217 7.09 23.32 8.58
N ARG A 218 8.29 22.74 8.63
CA ARG A 218 8.93 22.12 7.48
C ARG A 218 8.11 20.97 6.89
N ARG A 219 7.48 20.16 7.75
CA ARG A 219 6.55 19.11 7.30
C ARG A 219 5.32 19.68 6.61
N ALA A 220 4.78 20.80 7.10
CA ALA A 220 3.66 21.51 6.49
C ALA A 220 4.00 22.05 5.08
N GLU A 221 5.22 22.49 4.86
CA GLU A 221 5.71 22.94 3.54
C GLU A 221 5.72 21.79 2.52
N ILE A 222 6.26 20.64 2.92
CA ILE A 222 6.44 19.49 2.03
C ILE A 222 5.10 18.75 1.83
N ASN A 223 4.43 18.42 2.92
CA ASN A 223 3.16 17.67 2.90
C ASN A 223 2.29 18.04 4.10
N PRO A 224 1.40 19.04 3.95
CA PRO A 224 0.57 19.54 5.05
C PRO A 224 -0.33 18.49 5.68
N LEU A 225 -0.78 17.50 4.90
CA LEU A 225 -1.60 16.40 5.42
C LEU A 225 -0.90 15.58 6.50
N ARG A 226 0.43 15.46 6.47
CA ARG A 226 1.19 14.76 7.51
C ARG A 226 1.15 15.46 8.87
N VAL A 227 0.83 16.75 8.90
CA VAL A 227 0.67 17.48 10.15
C VAL A 227 -0.63 17.10 10.84
N LEU A 228 -1.69 16.85 10.06
CA LEU A 228 -2.98 16.38 10.60
C LEU A 228 -2.93 14.97 11.20
N ASP A 229 -1.94 14.14 10.80
CA ASP A 229 -1.71 12.80 11.34
C ASP A 229 -0.67 12.78 12.49
N ASP A 230 -0.32 13.96 13.02
CA ASP A 230 0.61 14.06 14.14
C ASP A 230 -0.02 13.46 15.41
N LYS A 231 0.78 12.70 16.16
CA LYS A 231 0.32 12.01 17.37
C LYS A 231 0.46 12.85 18.63
N ARG A 232 1.17 13.97 18.56
CA ARG A 232 1.37 14.88 19.69
C ARG A 232 0.07 15.58 20.03
N PRO A 233 -0.39 15.55 21.31
CA PRO A 233 -1.65 16.15 21.72
C PRO A 233 -1.75 17.63 21.36
N GLU A 234 -0.69 18.40 21.58
CA GLU A 234 -0.60 19.82 21.30
C GLU A 234 -0.79 20.16 19.82
N VAL A 235 -0.23 19.35 18.91
CA VAL A 235 -0.41 19.55 17.46
C VAL A 235 -1.82 19.20 17.04
N ARG A 236 -2.39 18.15 17.62
CA ARG A 236 -3.78 17.74 17.35
C ARG A 236 -4.77 18.80 17.79
N GLU A 237 -4.57 19.40 18.97
CA GLU A 237 -5.40 20.50 19.49
C GLU A 237 -5.29 21.72 18.57
N MET A 238 -4.08 22.15 18.23
CA MET A 238 -3.87 23.27 17.30
C MET A 238 -4.50 23.06 15.92
N THR A 239 -4.62 21.82 15.46
CA THR A 239 -5.17 21.50 14.13
C THR A 239 -6.66 21.10 14.18
N GLU A 240 -7.35 21.29 15.32
CA GLU A 240 -8.74 20.90 15.46
C GLU A 240 -9.67 21.60 14.46
N ASP A 241 -9.41 22.88 14.19
CA ASP A 241 -10.16 23.71 13.24
C ASP A 241 -9.59 23.72 11.82
N ALA A 242 -8.70 22.77 11.49
CA ALA A 242 -8.13 22.69 10.16
C ALA A 242 -9.19 22.45 9.08
N PRO A 243 -9.01 23.04 7.88
CA PRO A 243 -9.90 22.79 6.75
C PRO A 243 -10.08 21.28 6.49
N LEU A 244 -11.30 20.88 6.19
CA LEU A 244 -11.67 19.50 5.91
C LEU A 244 -11.72 19.25 4.41
N MET A 245 -11.12 18.14 3.93
CA MET A 245 -11.15 17.78 2.51
C MET A 245 -12.59 17.68 1.96
N LEU A 246 -13.52 17.17 2.76
CA LEU A 246 -14.92 17.00 2.35
C LEU A 246 -15.61 18.33 2.00
N ASN A 247 -15.13 19.46 2.53
CA ASN A 247 -15.65 20.81 2.21
C ASN A 247 -15.04 21.40 0.92
N HIS A 248 -14.04 20.73 0.35
CA HIS A 248 -13.31 21.17 -0.86
C HIS A 248 -13.52 20.23 -2.04
N LEU A 249 -14.41 19.25 -1.90
CA LEU A 249 -14.72 18.33 -2.99
C LEU A 249 -15.36 19.07 -4.16
N SER A 250 -14.99 18.69 -5.39
CA SER A 250 -15.75 19.06 -6.57
C SER A 250 -17.16 18.45 -6.52
N ASP A 251 -18.09 19.02 -7.26
CA ASP A 251 -19.47 18.49 -7.34
C ASP A 251 -19.49 17.03 -7.79
N GLU A 252 -18.57 16.67 -8.70
CA GLU A 252 -18.41 15.30 -9.19
C GLU A 252 -17.92 14.36 -8.09
N CYS A 253 -16.84 14.73 -7.36
CA CYS A 253 -16.34 13.94 -6.24
C CYS A 253 -17.35 13.81 -5.11
N LYS A 254 -18.12 14.87 -4.84
CA LYS A 254 -19.17 14.86 -3.83
C LYS A 254 -20.29 13.90 -4.23
N SER A 255 -20.77 13.99 -5.47
CA SER A 255 -21.80 13.09 -6.01
C SER A 255 -21.36 11.63 -6.01
N HIS A 256 -20.08 11.38 -6.39
CA HIS A 256 -19.49 10.04 -6.34
C HIS A 256 -19.49 9.50 -4.91
N PHE A 257 -18.95 10.26 -3.95
CA PHE A 257 -18.88 9.84 -2.55
C PHE A 257 -20.26 9.59 -1.93
N GLU A 258 -21.23 10.49 -2.19
CA GLU A 258 -22.62 10.30 -1.75
C GLU A 258 -23.26 9.05 -2.37
N SER A 259 -22.89 8.71 -3.60
CA SER A 259 -23.36 7.48 -4.26
C SER A 259 -22.76 6.23 -3.61
N VAL A 260 -21.47 6.23 -3.25
CA VAL A 260 -20.84 5.16 -2.48
C VAL A 260 -21.58 4.93 -1.17
N LEU A 261 -21.83 6.00 -0.42
CA LEU A 261 -22.54 5.92 0.88
C LEU A 261 -23.94 5.32 0.71
N ARG A 262 -24.75 5.78 -0.27
CA ARG A 262 -26.09 5.23 -0.55
C ARG A 262 -26.06 3.74 -0.90
N ILE A 263 -25.06 3.29 -1.64
CA ILE A 263 -24.91 1.88 -1.98
C ILE A 263 -24.57 1.06 -0.74
N LEU A 264 -23.65 1.55 0.11
CA LEU A 264 -23.32 0.90 1.38
C LEU A 264 -24.51 0.82 2.33
N ASP A 265 -25.35 1.86 2.41
CA ASP A 265 -26.60 1.85 3.16
C ASP A 265 -27.55 0.77 2.65
N THR A 266 -27.69 0.66 1.32
CA THR A 266 -28.51 -0.39 0.66
C THR A 266 -28.00 -1.79 1.00
N LEU A 267 -26.67 -1.96 1.04
CA LEU A 267 -26.01 -3.20 1.41
C LEU A 267 -26.00 -3.46 2.93
N ARG A 268 -26.47 -2.52 3.73
CA ARG A 268 -26.47 -2.56 5.20
C ARG A 268 -25.08 -2.73 5.80
N VAL A 269 -24.10 -2.11 5.19
CA VAL A 269 -22.74 -2.02 5.73
C VAL A 269 -22.68 -0.85 6.70
N GLU A 270 -22.34 -1.12 7.95
CA GLU A 270 -22.21 -0.08 8.98
C GLU A 270 -20.88 0.68 8.79
N TYR A 271 -20.96 2.00 8.74
CA TYR A 271 -19.78 2.87 8.61
C TYR A 271 -19.97 4.18 9.37
N THR A 272 -18.88 4.90 9.55
CA THR A 272 -18.85 6.29 10.05
C THR A 272 -18.06 7.14 9.07
N VAL A 273 -18.62 8.28 8.64
CA VAL A 273 -17.85 9.26 7.88
C VAL A 273 -16.95 10.01 8.84
N ASN A 274 -15.64 9.90 8.63
CA ASN A 274 -14.63 10.60 9.40
C ASN A 274 -13.97 11.69 8.55
N PRO A 275 -14.43 12.95 8.62
CA PRO A 275 -13.91 14.02 7.78
C PRO A 275 -12.45 14.40 8.11
N ARG A 276 -11.97 14.00 9.27
CA ARG A 276 -10.60 14.25 9.72
C ARG A 276 -9.65 13.09 9.46
N MET A 277 -10.12 12.00 8.86
CA MET A 277 -9.28 10.88 8.51
C MET A 277 -8.29 11.31 7.42
N VAL A 278 -7.02 11.20 7.74
CA VAL A 278 -5.92 11.48 6.81
C VAL A 278 -5.23 10.19 6.43
N ARG A 279 -5.01 10.00 5.15
CA ARG A 279 -4.16 8.93 4.63
C ARG A 279 -2.95 9.54 3.96
N GLY A 280 -1.79 8.92 4.18
CA GLY A 280 -0.58 9.28 3.46
C GLY A 280 -0.83 9.16 1.95
N LEU A 281 -0.69 10.25 1.22
CA LEU A 281 -0.99 10.34 -0.22
C LEU A 281 -0.18 9.39 -1.10
N SER A 282 0.78 8.67 -0.55
CA SER A 282 1.69 7.80 -1.29
C SER A 282 1.03 6.62 -2.01
N LEU A 283 -0.13 6.14 -1.53
CA LEU A 283 -0.84 5.01 -2.17
C LEU A 283 -2.03 5.45 -3.04
N ILE A 284 -2.43 6.72 -2.99
CA ILE A 284 -3.61 7.23 -3.71
C ILE A 284 -3.32 7.57 -5.16
N HIS A 285 -2.06 7.82 -5.50
CA HIS A 285 -1.67 8.05 -6.90
C HIS A 285 -1.72 6.79 -7.77
N ILE A 286 -1.92 5.63 -7.17
CA ILE A 286 -1.93 4.34 -7.84
C ILE A 286 -3.36 3.91 -8.23
N SER A 287 -4.39 4.46 -7.61
CA SER A 287 -5.79 4.14 -7.91
C SER A 287 -6.39 4.93 -9.09
N GLU A 288 -5.64 5.83 -9.70
CA GLU A 288 -6.06 6.48 -10.93
C GLU A 288 -5.52 5.71 -12.13
N PRO A 289 -6.38 5.31 -13.10
CA PRO A 289 -5.92 4.76 -14.35
C PRO A 289 -5.06 5.82 -15.03
N THR A 290 -3.75 5.62 -15.05
CA THR A 290 -2.89 6.36 -15.97
C THR A 290 -3.31 5.95 -17.38
N ARG A 291 -4.14 6.76 -18.04
CA ARG A 291 -4.28 6.66 -19.49
C ARG A 291 -2.87 6.71 -20.04
N PRO A 292 -2.42 5.71 -20.82
CA PRO A 292 -1.18 5.84 -21.52
C PRO A 292 -1.33 7.05 -22.44
N GLU A 293 -0.51 8.10 -22.20
CA GLU A 293 -0.31 9.11 -23.24
C GLU A 293 0.20 8.33 -24.45
N ARG A 294 -0.55 8.44 -25.54
CA ARG A 294 -0.12 7.90 -26.83
C ARG A 294 1.23 8.56 -27.13
N ILE A 295 2.28 7.76 -27.06
CA ILE A 295 3.55 8.14 -27.66
C ILE A 295 3.31 8.14 -29.16
N SER A 296 3.25 9.34 -29.73
CA SER A 296 3.21 9.57 -31.17
C SER A 296 4.58 9.27 -31.78
#